data_92150af475ed56a823a9c11f59d3e054
#
_entry.id   92150af475ed56a823a9c11f59d3e054
#
_cell.length_a   1.000
_cell.length_b   1.000
_cell.length_c   1.000
_cell.angle_alpha   90.00
_cell.angle_beta   90.00
_cell.angle_gamma   90.00
#
_symmetry.space_group_name_H-M   'P 1'
#
loop_
_entity.id
_entity.type
_entity.pdbx_description
1 polymer ?
#
loop_
_entity_poly.entity_id
_entity_poly.type
_entity_poly.pdbx_seq_one_letter_code
_entity_poly.pdbx_strand_id
1 'polypeptide(L)'
;MKAFVFPGQGSQFVGMGKDLYGNNPLAKELFDKADEILGFKITEIMFAGTDEQLKETKVTQPAVFLHSVISALCLGDEFKPDMVAGHSLGEFSALVAAGALSFEDGLKLVAARANAMQKACEQNPGTMAAIIGLADEKVEEICASVSKDGKVCVAANFNCPGQLVISGSTEGINEACELMKAAGAKRALPLKVGGAFHSPLMQPAKDELQAAIEATTFNAPKCPVYQNVDALPHTDPAEIQKNLIAQLTSSVRWTKSAQNMIADGATEFVECGPGAALQGMLGRIDKTVNAHGV
;
A
#
# COMPACT_ATOMS: atom_id res chain seq x y z
N MET A 1 21.57 -5.67 -7.69
CA MET A 1 21.03 -5.55 -6.33
C MET A 1 19.64 -6.13 -6.31
N LYS A 2 19.25 -6.70 -5.16
CA LYS A 2 17.96 -7.35 -4.96
C LYS A 2 17.04 -6.46 -4.10
N ALA A 3 15.87 -6.12 -4.62
CA ALA A 3 14.85 -5.37 -3.93
C ALA A 3 13.70 -6.28 -3.48
N PHE A 4 13.25 -6.16 -2.25
CA PHE A 4 12.02 -6.82 -1.79
C PHE A 4 10.89 -5.80 -1.73
N VAL A 5 9.77 -6.15 -2.33
CA VAL A 5 8.62 -5.26 -2.47
C VAL A 5 7.35 -5.88 -1.91
N PHE A 6 6.49 -5.04 -1.35
CA PHE A 6 5.33 -5.46 -0.57
C PHE A 6 4.05 -4.83 -1.11
N PRO A 7 3.05 -5.65 -1.51
CA PRO A 7 1.82 -5.14 -2.08
C PRO A 7 0.92 -4.47 -1.05
N GLY A 8 -0.04 -3.71 -1.54
CA GLY A 8 -1.08 -3.05 -0.75
C GLY A 8 -2.46 -3.68 -0.89
N GLN A 9 -3.45 -2.95 -0.43
CA GLN A 9 -4.86 -3.31 -0.53
C GLN A 9 -5.27 -3.56 -1.99
N GLY A 10 -6.07 -4.60 -2.22
CA GLY A 10 -6.47 -5.05 -3.56
C GLY A 10 -5.76 -6.34 -4.00
N SER A 11 -4.72 -6.78 -3.28
CA SER A 11 -3.99 -8.02 -3.56
C SER A 11 -4.54 -9.25 -2.82
N GLN A 12 -5.44 -9.06 -1.83
CA GLN A 12 -6.00 -10.12 -1.00
C GLN A 12 -6.89 -11.09 -1.79
N PHE A 13 -6.89 -12.34 -1.37
CA PHE A 13 -7.80 -13.39 -1.85
C PHE A 13 -8.09 -14.41 -0.75
N VAL A 14 -9.26 -15.03 -0.78
CA VAL A 14 -9.64 -16.08 0.18
C VAL A 14 -8.73 -17.29 0.02
N GLY A 15 -8.18 -17.78 1.12
CA GLY A 15 -7.21 -18.88 1.16
C GLY A 15 -5.75 -18.39 1.30
N MET A 16 -5.49 -17.10 1.18
CA MET A 16 -4.14 -16.54 1.32
C MET A 16 -3.53 -16.87 2.69
N GLY A 17 -2.27 -17.32 2.70
CA GLY A 17 -1.53 -17.67 3.92
C GLY A 17 -1.83 -19.05 4.51
N LYS A 18 -2.85 -19.77 4.02
CA LYS A 18 -3.22 -21.09 4.55
C LYS A 18 -2.09 -22.12 4.40
N ASP A 19 -1.42 -22.12 3.27
CA ASP A 19 -0.30 -23.04 3.01
C ASP A 19 0.91 -22.68 3.87
N LEU A 20 1.22 -21.40 4.06
CA LEU A 20 2.25 -20.94 4.99
C LEU A 20 1.95 -21.40 6.42
N TYR A 21 0.73 -21.22 6.88
CA TYR A 21 0.29 -21.65 8.21
C TYR A 21 0.41 -23.15 8.41
N GLY A 22 0.07 -23.95 7.39
CA GLY A 22 0.10 -25.41 7.45
C GLY A 22 1.51 -26.02 7.37
N ASN A 23 2.46 -25.34 6.70
CA ASN A 23 3.74 -25.94 6.33
C ASN A 23 4.95 -25.31 7.03
N ASN A 24 4.78 -24.17 7.71
CA ASN A 24 5.89 -23.47 8.37
C ASN A 24 5.56 -23.17 9.84
N PRO A 25 6.32 -23.74 10.81
CA PRO A 25 6.07 -23.51 12.24
C PRO A 25 6.14 -22.03 12.67
N LEU A 26 7.08 -21.25 12.10
CA LEU A 26 7.18 -19.82 12.38
C LEU A 26 5.95 -19.07 11.85
N ALA A 27 5.50 -19.40 10.64
CA ALA A 27 4.28 -18.81 10.10
C ALA A 27 3.08 -19.10 11.00
N LYS A 28 2.92 -20.34 11.44
CA LYS A 28 1.85 -20.71 12.36
C LYS A 28 1.89 -19.89 13.66
N GLU A 29 3.04 -19.78 14.29
CA GLU A 29 3.24 -18.99 15.51
C GLU A 29 2.84 -17.52 15.29
N LEU A 30 3.30 -16.91 14.20
CA LEU A 30 3.03 -15.50 13.91
C LEU A 30 1.56 -15.24 13.56
N PHE A 31 0.88 -16.14 12.85
CA PHE A 31 -0.54 -16.03 12.59
C PHE A 31 -1.37 -16.20 13.85
N ASP A 32 -1.05 -17.19 14.70
CA ASP A 32 -1.73 -17.38 15.99
C ASP A 32 -1.56 -16.14 16.90
N LYS A 33 -0.35 -15.58 16.96
CA LYS A 33 -0.06 -14.33 17.66
C LYS A 33 -0.81 -13.13 17.10
N ALA A 34 -1.00 -13.07 15.80
CA ALA A 34 -1.78 -12.00 15.17
C ALA A 34 -3.26 -12.04 15.59
N ASP A 35 -3.87 -13.22 15.67
CA ASP A 35 -5.22 -13.39 16.20
C ASP A 35 -5.35 -12.84 17.63
N GLU A 36 -4.35 -13.09 18.47
CA GLU A 36 -4.31 -12.57 19.86
C GLU A 36 -4.17 -11.05 19.89
N ILE A 37 -3.24 -10.48 19.11
CA ILE A 37 -3.01 -9.02 19.04
C ILE A 37 -4.25 -8.27 18.55
N LEU A 38 -4.90 -8.79 17.52
CA LEU A 38 -6.07 -8.17 16.91
C LEU A 38 -7.36 -8.38 17.72
N GLY A 39 -7.40 -9.39 18.59
CA GLY A 39 -8.56 -9.74 19.41
C GLY A 39 -9.71 -10.41 18.63
N PHE A 40 -9.45 -10.87 17.40
CA PHE A 40 -10.39 -11.66 16.60
C PHE A 40 -9.63 -12.62 15.67
N LYS A 41 -10.33 -13.64 15.19
CA LYS A 41 -9.76 -14.68 14.33
C LYS A 41 -9.62 -14.24 12.88
N ILE A 42 -8.62 -13.39 12.60
CA ILE A 42 -8.32 -12.96 11.24
C ILE A 42 -7.90 -14.14 10.36
N THR A 43 -7.24 -15.14 10.94
CA THR A 43 -6.82 -16.36 10.25
C THR A 43 -8.01 -17.12 9.65
N GLU A 44 -9.14 -17.21 10.34
CA GLU A 44 -10.34 -17.86 9.83
C GLU A 44 -10.88 -17.11 8.59
N ILE A 45 -10.87 -15.77 8.63
CA ILE A 45 -11.30 -14.96 7.50
C ILE A 45 -10.35 -15.11 6.31
N MET A 46 -9.03 -15.05 6.55
CA MET A 46 -8.02 -15.21 5.51
C MET A 46 -8.09 -16.57 4.83
N PHE A 47 -8.25 -17.67 5.61
CA PHE A 47 -8.13 -19.03 5.11
C PHE A 47 -9.42 -19.60 4.53
N ALA A 48 -10.58 -19.18 5.04
CA ALA A 48 -11.87 -19.78 4.71
C ALA A 48 -13.08 -18.81 4.82
N GLY A 49 -12.84 -17.51 4.96
CA GLY A 49 -13.91 -16.51 4.99
C GLY A 49 -14.51 -16.24 3.61
N THR A 50 -15.28 -15.17 3.49
CA THR A 50 -15.84 -14.72 2.21
C THR A 50 -15.07 -13.55 1.63
N ASP A 51 -15.23 -13.32 0.34
CA ASP A 51 -14.66 -12.15 -0.35
C ASP A 51 -15.15 -10.83 0.28
N GLU A 52 -16.40 -10.79 0.73
CA GLU A 52 -16.99 -9.61 1.37
C GLU A 52 -16.29 -9.30 2.70
N GLN A 53 -16.10 -10.33 3.55
CA GLN A 53 -15.39 -10.18 4.82
C GLN A 53 -13.96 -9.70 4.60
N LEU A 54 -13.28 -10.27 3.60
CA LEU A 54 -11.89 -9.95 3.30
C LEU A 54 -11.72 -8.56 2.66
N LYS A 55 -12.79 -7.97 2.09
CA LYS A 55 -12.79 -6.61 1.51
C LYS A 55 -13.04 -5.51 2.53
N GLU A 56 -13.47 -5.83 3.74
CA GLU A 56 -13.60 -4.81 4.80
C GLU A 56 -12.23 -4.24 5.13
N THR A 57 -12.05 -2.92 5.05
CA THR A 57 -10.75 -2.25 5.23
C THR A 57 -10.04 -2.66 6.52
N LYS A 58 -10.79 -2.81 7.63
CA LYS A 58 -10.28 -3.26 8.92
C LYS A 58 -9.73 -4.69 8.91
N VAL A 59 -10.13 -5.52 7.92
CA VAL A 59 -9.65 -6.90 7.72
C VAL A 59 -8.60 -6.95 6.63
N THR A 60 -8.86 -6.31 5.49
CA THR A 60 -7.96 -6.34 4.32
C THR A 60 -6.54 -5.92 4.66
N GLN A 61 -6.39 -4.80 5.35
CA GLN A 61 -5.06 -4.26 5.62
C GLN A 61 -4.23 -5.17 6.53
N PRO A 62 -4.73 -5.61 7.71
CA PRO A 62 -4.01 -6.59 8.51
C PRO A 62 -3.76 -7.92 7.77
N ALA A 63 -4.71 -8.41 6.98
CA ALA A 63 -4.56 -9.66 6.24
C ALA A 63 -3.42 -9.60 5.21
N VAL A 64 -3.36 -8.54 4.41
CA VAL A 64 -2.28 -8.33 3.42
C VAL A 64 -0.93 -8.13 4.13
N PHE A 65 -0.90 -7.34 5.21
CA PHE A 65 0.29 -7.16 6.03
C PHE A 65 0.82 -8.49 6.58
N LEU A 66 -0.04 -9.30 7.20
CA LEU A 66 0.33 -10.59 7.77
C LEU A 66 0.92 -11.52 6.72
N HIS A 67 0.23 -11.70 5.59
CA HIS A 67 0.76 -12.53 4.51
C HIS A 67 2.12 -12.04 4.05
N SER A 68 2.26 -10.74 3.80
CA SER A 68 3.48 -10.13 3.29
C SER A 68 4.66 -10.27 4.24
N VAL A 69 4.48 -9.91 5.51
CA VAL A 69 5.55 -9.97 6.52
C VAL A 69 5.93 -11.40 6.85
N ILE A 70 4.93 -12.28 7.04
CA ILE A 70 5.18 -13.68 7.38
C ILE A 70 5.88 -14.40 6.22
N SER A 71 5.49 -14.14 4.96
CA SER A 71 6.22 -14.67 3.80
C SER A 71 7.69 -14.25 3.81
N ALA A 72 7.97 -12.98 4.04
CA ALA A 72 9.35 -12.48 4.10
C ALA A 72 10.15 -13.09 5.26
N LEU A 73 9.58 -13.19 6.45
CA LEU A 73 10.24 -13.77 7.62
C LEU A 73 10.50 -15.27 7.45
N CYS A 74 9.61 -16.00 6.77
CA CYS A 74 9.77 -17.42 6.49
C CYS A 74 10.86 -17.74 5.46
N LEU A 75 11.35 -16.75 4.72
CA LEU A 75 12.52 -16.92 3.86
C LEU A 75 13.83 -17.12 4.67
N GLY A 76 13.87 -16.72 5.94
CA GLY A 76 15.04 -16.86 6.79
C GLY A 76 16.30 -16.24 6.14
N ASP A 77 17.33 -17.07 5.93
CA ASP A 77 18.61 -16.62 5.34
C ASP A 77 18.53 -16.23 3.86
N GLU A 78 17.43 -16.54 3.17
CA GLU A 78 17.20 -16.12 1.77
C GLU A 78 16.69 -14.67 1.71
N PHE A 79 16.14 -14.13 2.81
CA PHE A 79 15.74 -12.73 2.90
C PHE A 79 16.97 -11.83 3.09
N LYS A 80 17.55 -11.40 1.99
CA LYS A 80 18.74 -10.52 1.94
C LYS A 80 18.47 -9.32 1.05
N PRO A 81 17.66 -8.36 1.51
CA PRO A 81 17.38 -7.17 0.73
C PRO A 81 18.56 -6.21 0.69
N ASP A 82 18.89 -5.71 -0.50
CA ASP A 82 19.72 -4.51 -0.64
C ASP A 82 18.88 -3.25 -0.43
N MET A 83 17.57 -3.34 -0.70
CA MET A 83 16.59 -2.28 -0.51
C MET A 83 15.18 -2.86 -0.41
N VAL A 84 14.27 -2.10 0.19
CA VAL A 84 12.85 -2.49 0.29
C VAL A 84 11.94 -1.32 -0.09
N ALA A 85 10.74 -1.66 -0.56
CA ALA A 85 9.65 -0.71 -0.77
C ALA A 85 8.29 -1.40 -0.59
N GLY A 86 7.26 -0.62 -0.29
CA GLY A 86 5.90 -1.15 -0.22
C GLY A 86 4.89 -0.15 -0.81
N HIS A 87 3.83 -0.67 -1.42
CA HIS A 87 2.77 0.15 -1.98
C HIS A 87 1.72 0.45 -0.92
N SER A 88 1.56 1.71 -0.52
CA SER A 88 0.60 2.16 0.50
C SER A 88 0.74 1.34 1.81
N LEU A 89 -0.21 0.48 2.14
CA LEU A 89 -0.13 -0.46 3.25
C LEU A 89 1.19 -1.26 3.26
N GLY A 90 1.68 -1.65 2.10
CA GLY A 90 2.91 -2.42 1.95
C GLY A 90 4.16 -1.72 2.51
N GLU A 91 4.14 -0.40 2.67
CA GLU A 91 5.24 0.34 3.30
C GLU A 91 5.42 -0.08 4.78
N PHE A 92 4.34 -0.37 5.51
CA PHE A 92 4.42 -0.95 6.86
C PHE A 92 5.04 -2.35 6.84
N SER A 93 4.69 -3.17 5.86
CA SER A 93 5.29 -4.50 5.69
C SER A 93 6.79 -4.39 5.40
N ALA A 94 7.19 -3.47 4.53
CA ALA A 94 8.59 -3.18 4.22
C ALA A 94 9.38 -2.73 5.47
N LEU A 95 8.79 -1.87 6.31
CA LEU A 95 9.42 -1.40 7.55
C LEU A 95 9.64 -2.52 8.55
N VAL A 96 8.68 -3.44 8.71
CA VAL A 96 8.86 -4.61 9.58
C VAL A 96 9.92 -5.55 9.00
N ALA A 97 9.86 -5.86 7.71
CA ALA A 97 10.82 -6.75 7.06
C ALA A 97 12.26 -6.20 7.14
N ALA A 98 12.43 -4.88 7.00
CA ALA A 98 13.73 -4.21 7.15
C ALA A 98 14.17 -4.03 8.61
N GLY A 99 13.33 -4.38 9.60
CA GLY A 99 13.66 -4.29 11.03
C GLY A 99 13.49 -2.89 11.62
N ALA A 100 12.86 -1.96 10.91
CA ALA A 100 12.51 -0.63 11.44
C ALA A 100 11.40 -0.69 12.48
N LEU A 101 10.47 -1.64 12.33
CA LEU A 101 9.37 -1.93 13.27
C LEU A 101 9.43 -3.39 13.72
N SER A 102 8.99 -3.66 14.93
CA SER A 102 8.69 -5.03 15.34
C SER A 102 7.43 -5.55 14.61
N PHE A 103 7.28 -6.88 14.53
CA PHE A 103 6.06 -7.49 13.97
C PHE A 103 4.80 -7.03 14.72
N GLU A 104 4.87 -6.98 16.05
CA GLU A 104 3.75 -6.58 16.91
C GLU A 104 3.36 -5.11 16.70
N ASP A 105 4.36 -4.21 16.70
CA ASP A 105 4.12 -2.78 16.51
C ASP A 105 3.61 -2.50 15.09
N GLY A 106 4.19 -3.15 14.08
CA GLY A 106 3.71 -3.06 12.70
C GLY A 106 2.25 -3.47 12.55
N LEU A 107 1.86 -4.61 13.15
CA LEU A 107 0.49 -5.09 13.10
C LEU A 107 -0.49 -4.15 13.84
N LYS A 108 -0.10 -3.65 15.03
CA LYS A 108 -0.91 -2.67 15.79
C LYS A 108 -1.09 -1.37 15.01
N LEU A 109 -0.05 -0.86 14.37
CA LEU A 109 -0.13 0.34 13.53
C LEU A 109 -1.02 0.12 12.30
N VAL A 110 -0.93 -1.03 11.66
CA VAL A 110 -1.78 -1.37 10.51
C VAL A 110 -3.24 -1.49 10.92
N ALA A 111 -3.54 -2.09 12.08
CA ALA A 111 -4.89 -2.15 12.63
C ALA A 111 -5.42 -0.75 12.96
N ALA A 112 -4.61 0.10 13.59
CA ALA A 112 -4.96 1.49 13.88
C ALA A 112 -5.22 2.27 12.58
N ARG A 113 -4.37 2.10 11.57
CA ARG A 113 -4.53 2.71 10.23
C ARG A 113 -5.85 2.30 9.58
N ALA A 114 -6.15 1.01 9.57
CA ALA A 114 -7.36 0.49 8.96
C ALA A 114 -8.64 1.05 9.63
N ASN A 115 -8.64 1.10 10.95
CA ASN A 115 -9.76 1.66 11.73
C ASN A 115 -9.90 3.17 11.51
N ALA A 116 -8.80 3.92 11.54
CA ALA A 116 -8.81 5.36 11.30
C ALA A 116 -9.31 5.70 9.88
N MET A 117 -8.86 4.96 8.88
CA MET A 117 -9.32 5.12 7.49
C MET A 117 -10.80 4.81 7.35
N GLN A 118 -11.31 3.75 8.00
CA GLN A 118 -12.73 3.42 7.99
C GLN A 118 -13.58 4.57 8.55
N LYS A 119 -13.21 5.11 9.72
CA LYS A 119 -13.87 6.26 10.33
C LYS A 119 -13.84 7.50 9.42
N ALA A 120 -12.68 7.77 8.81
CA ALA A 120 -12.55 8.91 7.90
C ALA A 120 -13.45 8.78 6.66
N CYS A 121 -13.62 7.56 6.13
CA CYS A 121 -14.56 7.28 5.03
C CYS A 121 -16.02 7.56 5.41
N GLU A 122 -16.39 7.27 6.66
CA GLU A 122 -17.74 7.54 7.17
C GLU A 122 -17.99 9.04 7.38
N GLN A 123 -16.96 9.78 7.80
CA GLN A 123 -17.03 11.23 8.02
C GLN A 123 -16.97 12.02 6.70
N ASN A 124 -16.12 11.60 5.79
CA ASN A 124 -15.85 12.24 4.51
C ASN A 124 -16.06 11.25 3.36
N PRO A 125 -17.30 11.01 2.94
CA PRO A 125 -17.59 10.09 1.84
C PRO A 125 -16.85 10.49 0.57
N GLY A 126 -16.24 9.52 -0.09
CA GLY A 126 -15.51 9.73 -1.33
C GLY A 126 -15.24 8.40 -2.04
N THR A 127 -14.54 8.47 -3.14
CA THR A 127 -14.23 7.30 -3.98
C THR A 127 -12.93 7.48 -4.75
N MET A 128 -12.57 6.47 -5.50
CA MET A 128 -11.39 6.46 -6.37
C MET A 128 -11.75 5.96 -7.77
N ALA A 129 -10.94 6.29 -8.76
CA ALA A 129 -11.07 5.76 -10.10
C ALA A 129 -9.71 5.46 -10.73
N ALA A 130 -9.63 4.35 -11.46
CA ALA A 130 -8.45 4.00 -12.25
C ALA A 130 -8.51 4.69 -13.62
N ILE A 131 -7.45 5.43 -13.96
CA ILE A 131 -7.27 6.11 -15.22
C ILE A 131 -6.20 5.39 -16.03
N ILE A 132 -6.54 4.97 -17.23
CA ILE A 132 -5.67 4.17 -18.09
C ILE A 132 -5.48 4.86 -19.43
N GLY A 133 -4.23 4.97 -19.86
CA GLY A 133 -3.86 5.43 -21.19
C GLY A 133 -3.91 6.95 -21.36
N LEU A 134 -3.75 7.71 -20.30
CA LEU A 134 -3.58 9.16 -20.29
C LEU A 134 -2.24 9.50 -19.62
N ALA A 135 -1.57 10.55 -20.09
CA ALA A 135 -0.32 11.02 -19.47
C ALA A 135 -0.56 11.56 -18.05
N ASP A 136 0.39 11.33 -17.15
CA ASP A 136 0.27 11.69 -15.74
C ASP A 136 0.02 13.19 -15.55
N GLU A 137 0.76 14.04 -16.29
CA GLU A 137 0.61 15.50 -16.26
C GLU A 137 -0.81 15.94 -16.66
N LYS A 138 -1.42 15.25 -17.63
CA LYS A 138 -2.79 15.55 -18.05
C LYS A 138 -3.82 15.13 -17.01
N VAL A 139 -3.57 14.02 -16.32
CA VAL A 139 -4.40 13.59 -15.18
C VAL A 139 -4.32 14.62 -14.06
N GLU A 140 -3.13 15.07 -13.69
CA GLU A 140 -2.93 16.08 -12.64
C GLU A 140 -3.60 17.42 -13.00
N GLU A 141 -3.47 17.88 -14.25
CA GLU A 141 -4.13 19.09 -14.75
C GLU A 141 -5.66 19.01 -14.58
N ILE A 142 -6.26 17.89 -15.01
CA ILE A 142 -7.71 17.67 -14.87
C ILE A 142 -8.11 17.60 -13.40
N CYS A 143 -7.39 16.90 -12.55
CA CYS A 143 -7.64 16.84 -11.10
C CYS A 143 -7.64 18.26 -10.49
N ALA A 144 -6.65 19.08 -10.82
CA ALA A 144 -6.56 20.47 -10.36
C ALA A 144 -7.74 21.32 -10.87
N SER A 145 -8.19 21.09 -12.10
CA SER A 145 -9.32 21.82 -12.69
C SER A 145 -10.65 21.50 -12.02
N VAL A 146 -10.82 20.29 -11.52
CA VAL A 146 -12.04 19.80 -10.84
C VAL A 146 -12.05 20.15 -9.35
N SER A 147 -10.88 20.28 -8.71
CA SER A 147 -10.77 20.57 -7.28
C SER A 147 -11.13 22.02 -6.96
N LYS A 148 -12.42 22.36 -7.12
CA LYS A 148 -13.03 23.68 -6.92
C LYS A 148 -14.38 23.52 -6.24
N ASP A 149 -14.87 24.58 -5.63
CA ASP A 149 -16.23 24.67 -5.10
C ASP A 149 -16.57 23.53 -4.13
N GLY A 150 -15.62 23.15 -3.28
CA GLY A 150 -15.77 22.08 -2.29
C GLY A 150 -15.56 20.66 -2.81
N LYS A 151 -15.32 20.48 -4.11
CA LYS A 151 -14.93 19.18 -4.68
C LYS A 151 -13.45 18.90 -4.42
N VAL A 152 -13.13 17.64 -4.19
CA VAL A 152 -11.76 17.16 -4.07
C VAL A 152 -11.49 16.13 -5.17
N CYS A 153 -10.40 16.31 -5.88
CA CYS A 153 -9.88 15.34 -6.84
C CYS A 153 -8.36 15.45 -6.91
N VAL A 154 -7.66 14.38 -6.63
CA VAL A 154 -6.19 14.33 -6.64
C VAL A 154 -5.69 13.07 -7.35
N ALA A 155 -4.50 13.15 -7.94
CA ALA A 155 -3.74 11.99 -8.37
C ALA A 155 -3.22 11.27 -7.12
N ALA A 156 -3.74 10.08 -6.84
CA ALA A 156 -3.50 9.36 -5.60
C ALA A 156 -2.42 8.28 -5.73
N ASN A 157 -2.43 7.47 -6.79
CA ASN A 157 -1.46 6.39 -6.97
C ASN A 157 -0.88 6.44 -8.39
N PHE A 158 0.40 6.72 -8.48
CA PHE A 158 1.17 6.61 -9.74
C PHE A 158 1.73 5.19 -9.83
N ASN A 159 0.95 4.27 -10.43
CA ASN A 159 1.23 2.84 -10.37
C ASN A 159 2.26 2.36 -11.41
N CYS A 160 2.10 2.76 -12.65
CA CYS A 160 3.06 2.52 -13.73
C CYS A 160 2.71 3.46 -14.91
N PRO A 161 3.59 3.62 -15.91
CA PRO A 161 3.31 4.47 -17.06
C PRO A 161 1.95 4.18 -17.68
N GLY A 162 1.11 5.21 -17.78
CA GLY A 162 -0.25 5.13 -18.31
C GLY A 162 -1.27 4.45 -17.39
N GLN A 163 -0.96 4.22 -16.12
CA GLN A 163 -1.90 3.71 -15.11
C GLN A 163 -1.79 4.50 -13.82
N LEU A 164 -2.77 5.34 -13.57
CA LEU A 164 -2.87 6.18 -12.39
C LEU A 164 -4.23 6.00 -11.72
N VAL A 165 -4.29 6.19 -10.41
CA VAL A 165 -5.55 6.21 -9.66
C VAL A 165 -5.77 7.61 -9.14
N ILE A 166 -6.98 8.14 -9.37
CA ILE A 166 -7.45 9.41 -8.80
C ILE A 166 -8.33 9.15 -7.59
N SER A 167 -8.36 10.09 -6.65
CA SER A 167 -9.08 9.97 -5.38
C SER A 167 -9.69 11.31 -4.99
N GLY A 168 -10.90 11.26 -4.42
CA GLY A 168 -11.57 12.49 -4.00
C GLY A 168 -13.04 12.32 -3.65
N SER A 169 -13.77 13.44 -3.60
CA SER A 169 -15.21 13.43 -3.43
C SER A 169 -15.89 12.71 -4.60
N THR A 170 -17.01 12.06 -4.35
CA THR A 170 -17.75 11.30 -5.38
C THR A 170 -18.07 12.17 -6.60
N GLU A 171 -18.52 13.40 -6.35
CA GLU A 171 -18.81 14.36 -7.43
C GLU A 171 -17.55 14.75 -8.21
N GLY A 172 -16.44 15.04 -7.51
CA GLY A 172 -15.16 15.39 -8.13
C GLY A 172 -14.62 14.24 -8.99
N ILE A 173 -14.67 13.01 -8.50
CA ILE A 173 -14.22 11.84 -9.25
C ILE A 173 -15.10 11.56 -10.47
N ASN A 174 -16.42 11.69 -10.36
CA ASN A 174 -17.32 11.51 -11.50
C ASN A 174 -17.04 12.54 -12.60
N GLU A 175 -16.92 13.83 -12.24
CA GLU A 175 -16.58 14.90 -13.19
C GLU A 175 -15.21 14.67 -13.83
N ALA A 176 -14.19 14.34 -13.03
CA ALA A 176 -12.86 14.05 -13.53
C ALA A 176 -12.85 12.86 -14.50
N CYS A 177 -13.60 11.79 -14.25
CA CYS A 177 -13.70 10.64 -15.14
C CYS A 177 -14.26 11.04 -16.52
N GLU A 178 -15.28 11.89 -16.58
CA GLU A 178 -15.84 12.37 -17.86
C GLU A 178 -14.84 13.25 -18.62
N LEU A 179 -14.16 14.17 -17.93
CA LEU A 179 -13.14 15.02 -18.54
C LEU A 179 -11.94 14.20 -19.05
N MET A 180 -11.53 13.16 -18.30
CA MET A 180 -10.42 12.29 -18.71
C MET A 180 -10.77 11.43 -19.91
N LYS A 181 -12.01 10.93 -20.01
CA LYS A 181 -12.50 10.24 -21.21
C LYS A 181 -12.48 11.19 -22.41
N ALA A 182 -12.99 12.42 -22.23
CA ALA A 182 -12.97 13.44 -23.29
C ALA A 182 -11.54 13.82 -23.71
N ALA A 183 -10.57 13.77 -22.78
CA ALA A 183 -9.17 14.03 -23.06
C ALA A 183 -8.42 12.84 -23.71
N GLY A 184 -9.09 11.70 -23.92
CA GLY A 184 -8.54 10.54 -24.62
C GLY A 184 -8.06 9.40 -23.71
N ALA A 185 -8.43 9.37 -22.44
CA ALA A 185 -8.18 8.20 -21.60
C ALA A 185 -8.84 6.95 -22.19
N LYS A 186 -8.08 5.86 -22.28
CA LYS A 186 -8.63 4.57 -22.75
C LYS A 186 -9.70 4.02 -21.81
N ARG A 187 -9.51 4.26 -20.51
CA ARG A 187 -10.47 3.90 -19.45
C ARG A 187 -10.41 4.91 -18.32
N ALA A 188 -11.56 5.24 -17.74
CA ALA A 188 -11.73 5.93 -16.47
C ALA A 188 -12.78 5.12 -15.68
N LEU A 189 -12.32 4.28 -14.79
CA LEU A 189 -13.13 3.25 -14.14
C LEU A 189 -13.23 3.53 -12.64
N PRO A 190 -14.42 3.87 -12.11
CA PRO A 190 -14.65 3.92 -10.67
C PRO A 190 -14.28 2.59 -10.00
N LEU A 191 -13.58 2.68 -8.88
CA LEU A 191 -13.16 1.52 -8.10
C LEU A 191 -14.22 1.21 -7.02
N LYS A 192 -14.39 -0.08 -6.70
CA LYS A 192 -15.23 -0.53 -5.60
C LYS A 192 -14.45 -0.42 -4.27
N VAL A 193 -14.21 0.80 -3.82
CA VAL A 193 -13.51 1.10 -2.56
C VAL A 193 -14.38 1.98 -1.67
N GLY A 194 -14.19 1.87 -0.36
CA GLY A 194 -15.02 2.54 0.63
C GLY A 194 -14.69 4.01 0.87
N GLY A 195 -13.68 4.59 0.19
CA GLY A 195 -13.29 5.96 0.47
C GLY A 195 -12.24 6.54 -0.45
N ALA A 196 -11.91 7.80 -0.22
CA ALA A 196 -10.95 8.60 -0.99
C ALA A 196 -9.54 8.51 -0.38
N PHE A 197 -8.90 7.35 -0.49
CA PHE A 197 -7.56 7.13 0.06
C PHE A 197 -6.52 8.02 -0.62
N HIS A 198 -5.46 8.37 0.11
CA HIS A 198 -4.37 9.23 -0.37
C HIS A 198 -4.86 10.60 -0.90
N SER A 199 -5.86 11.16 -0.26
CA SER A 199 -6.43 12.47 -0.56
C SER A 199 -6.57 13.31 0.71
N PRO A 200 -6.85 14.62 0.60
CA PRO A 200 -7.15 15.48 1.76
C PRO A 200 -8.31 14.99 2.61
N LEU A 201 -9.23 14.18 2.06
CA LEU A 201 -10.37 13.61 2.80
C LEU A 201 -9.94 12.59 3.88
N MET A 202 -8.70 12.10 3.82
CA MET A 202 -8.10 11.23 4.84
C MET A 202 -7.44 12.00 5.99
N GLN A 203 -7.57 13.32 6.09
CA GLN A 203 -6.95 14.10 7.16
C GLN A 203 -7.33 13.59 8.57
N PRO A 204 -8.62 13.25 8.88
CA PRO A 204 -8.94 12.71 10.19
C PRO A 204 -8.22 11.38 10.51
N ALA A 205 -8.05 10.52 9.49
CA ALA A 205 -7.31 9.27 9.66
C ALA A 205 -5.82 9.52 9.89
N LYS A 206 -5.24 10.50 9.20
CA LYS A 206 -3.84 10.91 9.41
C LYS A 206 -3.63 11.39 10.84
N ASP A 207 -4.51 12.24 11.36
CA ASP A 207 -4.40 12.81 12.71
C ASP A 207 -4.48 11.71 13.78
N GLU A 208 -5.40 10.74 13.63
CA GLU A 208 -5.52 9.60 14.54
C GLU A 208 -4.30 8.67 14.45
N LEU A 209 -3.83 8.36 13.24
CA LEU A 209 -2.67 7.49 13.03
C LEU A 209 -1.36 8.14 13.48
N GLN A 210 -1.22 9.44 13.35
CA GLN A 210 -0.03 10.18 13.77
C GLN A 210 0.29 9.91 15.25
N ALA A 211 -0.72 10.01 16.13
CA ALA A 211 -0.53 9.74 17.55
C ALA A 211 -0.02 8.31 17.82
N ALA A 212 -0.53 7.32 17.08
CA ALA A 212 -0.08 5.93 17.20
C ALA A 212 1.36 5.75 16.68
N ILE A 213 1.73 6.39 15.58
CA ILE A 213 3.10 6.34 15.02
C ILE A 213 4.08 7.00 15.98
N GLU A 214 3.77 8.18 16.52
CA GLU A 214 4.63 8.91 17.46
C GLU A 214 4.83 8.16 18.78
N ALA A 215 3.85 7.35 19.21
CA ALA A 215 3.95 6.50 20.40
C ALA A 215 4.71 5.19 20.16
N THR A 216 5.06 4.87 18.91
CA THR A 216 5.72 3.61 18.52
C THR A 216 7.23 3.83 18.34
N THR A 217 8.03 2.86 18.78
CA THR A 217 9.48 2.89 18.59
C THR A 217 9.84 2.47 17.17
N PHE A 218 10.59 3.31 16.47
CA PHE A 218 11.21 2.99 15.20
C PHE A 218 12.73 2.85 15.36
N ASN A 219 13.27 1.81 14.76
CA ASN A 219 14.71 1.56 14.67
C ASN A 219 15.23 1.94 13.30
N ALA A 220 16.54 2.12 13.17
CA ALA A 220 17.17 2.22 11.86
C ALA A 220 16.97 0.90 11.08
N PRO A 221 16.46 0.93 9.85
CA PRO A 221 16.29 -0.27 9.04
C PRO A 221 17.64 -0.84 8.62
N LYS A 222 17.67 -2.15 8.35
CA LYS A 222 18.89 -2.88 7.90
C LYS A 222 19.29 -2.53 6.46
N CYS A 223 18.40 -1.98 5.69
CA CYS A 223 18.61 -1.51 4.32
C CYS A 223 17.71 -0.31 4.03
N PRO A 224 17.97 0.49 2.98
CA PRO A 224 17.13 1.62 2.62
C PRO A 224 15.68 1.23 2.34
N VAL A 225 14.74 2.02 2.86
CA VAL A 225 13.31 1.90 2.62
C VAL A 225 12.88 3.04 1.68
N TYR A 226 12.41 2.70 0.47
CA TYR A 226 11.88 3.69 -0.46
C TYR A 226 10.44 4.01 -0.09
N GLN A 227 10.19 5.25 0.34
CA GLN A 227 8.89 5.65 0.87
C GLN A 227 7.99 6.29 -0.19
N ASN A 228 6.68 6.12 -0.03
CA ASN A 228 5.71 6.49 -1.07
C ASN A 228 5.62 7.99 -1.32
N VAL A 229 5.82 8.81 -0.30
CA VAL A 229 5.58 10.26 -0.34
C VAL A 229 6.53 11.00 -1.27
N ASP A 230 7.80 10.66 -1.22
CA ASP A 230 8.89 11.32 -1.97
C ASP A 230 9.61 10.39 -2.96
N ALA A 231 9.34 9.08 -2.88
CA ALA A 231 9.98 8.04 -3.68
C ALA A 231 11.49 7.89 -3.43
N LEU A 232 12.01 8.39 -2.31
CA LEU A 232 13.42 8.37 -1.96
C LEU A 232 13.75 7.30 -0.92
N PRO A 233 15.03 6.83 -0.87
CA PRO A 233 15.49 5.89 0.14
C PRO A 233 15.73 6.59 1.48
N HIS A 234 15.21 6.00 2.57
CA HIS A 234 15.39 6.50 3.93
C HIS A 234 15.92 5.41 4.85
N THR A 235 16.80 5.81 5.78
CA THR A 235 17.36 4.96 6.83
C THR A 235 17.26 5.60 8.22
N ASP A 236 16.95 6.90 8.29
CA ASP A 236 16.75 7.62 9.54
C ASP A 236 15.33 7.39 10.08
N PRO A 237 15.18 6.88 11.33
CA PRO A 237 13.87 6.62 11.91
C PRO A 237 12.93 7.82 11.98
N ALA A 238 13.46 9.03 12.24
CA ALA A 238 12.64 10.23 12.36
C ALA A 238 12.09 10.68 10.98
N GLU A 239 12.90 10.58 9.94
CA GLU A 239 12.46 10.82 8.56
C GLU A 239 11.42 9.80 8.11
N ILE A 240 11.64 8.51 8.44
CA ILE A 240 10.70 7.42 8.14
C ILE A 240 9.34 7.67 8.82
N GLN A 241 9.33 8.03 10.10
CA GLN A 241 8.09 8.37 10.82
C GLN A 241 7.36 9.53 10.18
N LYS A 242 8.07 10.62 9.89
CA LYS A 242 7.50 11.83 9.25
C LYS A 242 6.82 11.50 7.92
N ASN A 243 7.49 10.73 7.06
CA ASN A 243 6.96 10.33 5.76
C ASN A 243 5.76 9.37 5.91
N LEU A 244 5.82 8.44 6.86
CA LEU A 244 4.73 7.50 7.12
C LEU A 244 3.46 8.23 7.62
N ILE A 245 3.61 9.27 8.45
CA ILE A 245 2.50 10.14 8.87
C ILE A 245 1.90 10.88 7.67
N ALA A 246 2.73 11.41 6.78
CA ALA A 246 2.27 12.15 5.60
C ALA A 246 1.57 11.25 4.56
N GLN A 247 1.84 9.94 4.55
CA GLN A 247 1.42 9.00 3.50
C GLN A 247 -0.09 8.98 3.25
N LEU A 248 -0.93 9.04 4.30
CA LEU A 248 -2.39 8.90 4.14
C LEU A 248 -3.06 10.01 3.35
N THR A 249 -2.46 11.20 3.34
CA THR A 249 -2.96 12.38 2.61
C THR A 249 -2.10 12.75 1.41
N SER A 250 -1.10 11.92 1.08
CA SER A 250 -0.15 12.13 -0.01
C SER A 250 -0.27 11.04 -1.07
N SER A 251 0.18 11.34 -2.28
CA SER A 251 0.21 10.38 -3.36
C SER A 251 1.20 9.23 -3.09
N VAL A 252 0.84 8.04 -3.53
CA VAL A 252 1.76 6.89 -3.64
C VAL A 252 2.52 7.01 -4.95
N ARG A 253 3.79 7.35 -4.88
CA ARG A 253 4.66 7.58 -6.05
C ARG A 253 5.39 6.29 -6.47
N TRP A 254 4.62 5.19 -6.65
CA TRP A 254 5.19 3.86 -6.89
C TRP A 254 6.08 3.79 -8.12
N THR A 255 5.63 4.36 -9.25
CA THR A 255 6.43 4.42 -10.49
C THR A 255 7.80 5.03 -10.22
N LYS A 256 7.83 6.16 -9.51
CA LYS A 256 9.07 6.89 -9.22
C LYS A 256 9.93 6.13 -8.22
N SER A 257 9.35 5.49 -7.20
CA SER A 257 10.07 4.62 -6.26
C SER A 257 10.78 3.49 -6.99
N ALA A 258 10.08 2.77 -7.86
CA ALA A 258 10.66 1.69 -8.66
C ALA A 258 11.77 2.20 -9.60
N GLN A 259 11.56 3.33 -10.28
CA GLN A 259 12.58 3.94 -11.14
C GLN A 259 13.85 4.34 -10.35
N ASN A 260 13.68 4.91 -9.15
CA ASN A 260 14.81 5.27 -8.30
C ASN A 260 15.55 4.02 -7.80
N MET A 261 14.83 2.96 -7.38
CA MET A 261 15.43 1.68 -7.00
C MET A 261 16.26 1.07 -8.15
N ILE A 262 15.73 1.12 -9.38
CA ILE A 262 16.43 0.65 -10.58
C ILE A 262 17.69 1.50 -10.86
N ALA A 263 17.57 2.82 -10.77
CA ALA A 263 18.71 3.74 -10.94
C ALA A 263 19.81 3.51 -9.88
N ASP A 264 19.40 3.14 -8.66
CA ASP A 264 20.33 2.79 -7.57
C ASP A 264 20.85 1.35 -7.66
N GLY A 265 20.52 0.62 -8.72
CA GLY A 265 21.13 -0.66 -9.09
C GLY A 265 20.26 -1.90 -8.84
N ALA A 266 18.97 -1.76 -8.54
CA ALA A 266 18.08 -2.92 -8.44
C ALA A 266 17.84 -3.56 -9.82
N THR A 267 18.13 -4.85 -9.93
CA THR A 267 17.92 -5.66 -11.15
C THR A 267 16.96 -6.82 -10.93
N GLU A 268 16.74 -7.18 -9.66
CA GLU A 268 15.84 -8.23 -9.23
C GLU A 268 14.87 -7.68 -8.19
N PHE A 269 13.58 -7.92 -8.40
CA PHE A 269 12.51 -7.53 -7.49
C PHE A 269 11.74 -8.77 -7.04
N VAL A 270 11.66 -8.95 -5.73
CA VAL A 270 10.96 -10.08 -5.10
C VAL A 270 9.72 -9.53 -4.40
N GLU A 271 8.53 -9.86 -4.91
CA GLU A 271 7.27 -9.49 -4.27
C GLU A 271 6.94 -10.47 -3.15
N CYS A 272 6.93 -9.96 -1.91
CA CYS A 272 6.48 -10.70 -0.73
C CYS A 272 5.05 -10.27 -0.38
N GLY A 273 4.10 -11.15 -0.63
CA GLY A 273 2.69 -10.84 -0.36
C GLY A 273 1.74 -11.60 -1.26
N PRO A 274 0.41 -11.41 -1.07
CA PRO A 274 -0.57 -12.08 -1.89
C PRO A 274 -0.62 -11.51 -3.31
N GLY A 275 -0.80 -12.37 -4.30
CA GLY A 275 -0.95 -11.97 -5.70
C GLY A 275 0.37 -11.61 -6.40
N ALA A 276 0.28 -10.82 -7.48
CA ALA A 276 1.40 -10.45 -8.34
C ALA A 276 1.24 -9.02 -8.91
N ALA A 277 0.62 -8.13 -8.14
CA ALA A 277 0.27 -6.79 -8.61
C ALA A 277 1.51 -5.94 -8.90
N LEU A 278 2.50 -5.98 -8.01
CA LEU A 278 3.73 -5.19 -8.17
C LEU A 278 4.62 -5.74 -9.29
N GLN A 279 4.67 -7.06 -9.48
CA GLN A 279 5.36 -7.67 -10.61
C GLN A 279 4.81 -7.14 -11.94
N GLY A 280 3.48 -7.07 -12.07
CA GLY A 280 2.82 -6.52 -13.25
C GLY A 280 3.13 -5.04 -13.49
N MET A 281 3.21 -4.24 -12.43
CA MET A 281 3.58 -2.82 -12.50
C MET A 281 5.06 -2.65 -12.86
N LEU A 282 5.95 -3.41 -12.24
CA LEU A 282 7.40 -3.39 -12.51
C LEU A 282 7.71 -3.73 -13.97
N GLY A 283 7.07 -4.75 -14.53
CA GLY A 283 7.25 -5.11 -15.95
C GLY A 283 6.76 -4.05 -16.95
N ARG A 284 5.91 -3.11 -16.49
CA ARG A 284 5.50 -1.93 -17.29
C ARG A 284 6.40 -0.72 -17.08
N ILE A 285 7.02 -0.62 -15.90
CA ILE A 285 7.99 0.45 -15.57
C ILE A 285 9.30 0.20 -16.30
N ASP A 286 9.84 -1.01 -16.18
CA ASP A 286 11.07 -1.43 -16.88
C ASP A 286 11.00 -2.94 -17.19
N LYS A 287 11.10 -3.28 -18.49
CA LYS A 287 11.05 -4.66 -18.96
C LYS A 287 12.35 -5.43 -18.73
N THR A 288 13.42 -4.77 -18.34
CA THR A 288 14.74 -5.38 -18.14
C THR A 288 14.94 -5.95 -16.74
N VAL A 289 14.10 -5.56 -15.77
CA VAL A 289 14.19 -6.07 -14.42
C VAL A 289 13.53 -7.46 -14.31
N ASN A 290 14.12 -8.30 -13.45
CA ASN A 290 13.53 -9.58 -13.09
C ASN A 290 12.56 -9.39 -11.90
N ALA A 291 11.29 -9.56 -12.10
CA ALA A 291 10.28 -9.45 -11.05
C ALA A 291 9.54 -10.79 -10.86
N HIS A 292 9.54 -11.30 -9.64
CA HIS A 292 8.88 -12.56 -9.27
C HIS A 292 8.33 -12.50 -7.84
N GLY A 293 7.47 -13.46 -7.47
CA GLY A 293 6.93 -13.60 -6.13
C GLY A 293 7.59 -14.72 -5.33
N VAL A 294 7.31 -14.78 -4.04
CA VAL A 294 7.64 -15.87 -3.10
C VAL A 294 6.41 -16.59 -2.64
#